data_fbc3a5d058515a6854d6d53a89e83587
#
_entry.id   fbc3a5d058515a6854d6d53a89e83587
#
_cell.length_a   1.000
_cell.length_b   1.000
_cell.length_c   1.000
_cell.angle_alpha   90.00
_cell.angle_beta   90.00
_cell.angle_gamma   90.00
#
_symmetry.space_group_name_H-M   'P 1'
#
loop_
_entity.id
_entity.type
_entity.pdbx_description
1 polymer ?
#
loop_
_entity_poly.entity_id
_entity_poly.type
_entity_poly.pdbx_seq_one_letter_code
_entity_poly.pdbx_strand_id
1 'polypeptide(L)'
;MRILVTFAVEAEFAPWRKRHGFTRIEIGIPQRNTNQTSYEVYEANVAETDVDVLLTGIGWEDLFHNVAHKALRDLLKRKPDCCVSTGLAGGLNREFRSGNIVAASQLILREGGGMILSNKKLLKVAESCGAKVADTLITERHIVSEASSKSAMSKFGDFVDMESYHILQVVSGTQIPAIAVRGISDAVDRDVPLDFNKVLDHDGTVRKRRLIEEIIRNPLRIPSIIRFGLQSSQASRAVADFLVKFVSSLANYDGRVAASAYGEVAAR
;
A
#
# COMPACT_ATOMS: atom_id res chain seq x y z
N MET A 1 -1.74 -11.17 -19.58
CA MET A 1 -1.71 -11.12 -18.11
C MET A 1 -2.29 -9.80 -17.64
N ARG A 2 -3.07 -9.78 -16.56
CA ARG A 2 -3.60 -8.54 -15.93
C ARG A 2 -3.25 -8.50 -14.45
N ILE A 3 -2.76 -7.37 -13.95
CA ILE A 3 -2.37 -7.19 -12.54
C ILE A 3 -3.15 -6.03 -11.96
N LEU A 4 -3.69 -6.21 -10.76
CA LEU A 4 -4.26 -5.11 -9.98
C LEU A 4 -3.24 -4.64 -8.95
N VAL A 5 -2.93 -3.34 -8.97
CA VAL A 5 -2.04 -2.70 -8.00
C VAL A 5 -2.81 -1.63 -7.23
N THR A 6 -2.66 -1.56 -5.92
CA THR A 6 -3.27 -0.51 -5.11
C THR A 6 -2.21 0.36 -4.46
N PHE A 7 -2.43 1.67 -4.43
CA PHE A 7 -1.67 2.65 -3.67
C PHE A 7 -2.63 3.44 -2.79
N ALA A 8 -2.15 3.98 -1.68
CA ALA A 8 -2.97 4.86 -0.87
C ALA A 8 -3.20 6.21 -1.57
N VAL A 9 -2.14 6.85 -2.07
CA VAL A 9 -2.22 8.20 -2.62
C VAL A 9 -1.41 8.38 -3.90
N GLU A 10 -1.79 9.41 -4.67
CA GLU A 10 -1.11 9.81 -5.90
C GLU A 10 0.40 10.06 -5.69
N ALA A 11 0.81 10.60 -4.54
CA ALA A 11 2.23 10.88 -4.27
C ALA A 11 3.12 9.62 -4.26
N GLU A 12 2.56 8.48 -3.86
CA GLU A 12 3.24 7.18 -3.89
C GLU A 12 3.28 6.60 -5.29
N PHE A 13 2.20 6.76 -6.06
CA PHE A 13 2.04 6.25 -7.41
C PHE A 13 2.77 7.11 -8.47
N ALA A 14 2.88 8.41 -8.27
CA ALA A 14 3.40 9.36 -9.26
C ALA A 14 4.75 8.99 -9.88
N PRO A 15 5.76 8.44 -9.15
CA PRO A 15 7.01 8.02 -9.76
C PRO A 15 6.83 6.91 -10.81
N TRP A 16 5.92 5.97 -10.59
CA TRP A 16 5.61 4.88 -11.51
C TRP A 16 4.74 5.36 -12.66
N ARG A 17 3.71 6.16 -12.37
CA ARG A 17 2.82 6.75 -13.37
C ARG A 17 3.58 7.54 -14.44
N LYS A 18 4.55 8.36 -14.03
CA LYS A 18 5.35 9.17 -14.95
C LYS A 18 6.18 8.36 -15.94
N ARG A 19 6.48 7.09 -15.62
CA ARG A 19 7.35 6.23 -16.45
C ARG A 19 6.58 5.43 -17.50
N HIS A 20 5.31 5.13 -17.26
CA HIS A 20 4.58 4.13 -18.05
C HIS A 20 3.29 4.64 -18.71
N GLY A 21 3.06 5.96 -18.72
CA GLY A 21 1.95 6.53 -19.48
C GLY A 21 0.57 6.06 -19.03
N PHE A 22 0.38 5.86 -17.73
CA PHE A 22 -0.92 5.50 -17.17
C PHE A 22 -2.00 6.51 -17.52
N THR A 23 -3.12 6.05 -18.04
CA THR A 23 -4.30 6.84 -18.33
C THR A 23 -5.36 6.64 -17.24
N ARG A 24 -5.96 7.74 -16.80
CA ARG A 24 -7.08 7.69 -15.87
C ARG A 24 -8.32 7.13 -16.60
N ILE A 25 -8.99 6.21 -15.95
CA ILE A 25 -10.23 5.63 -16.45
C ILE A 25 -11.37 5.86 -15.46
N GLU A 26 -12.59 5.98 -15.99
CA GLU A 26 -13.80 5.97 -15.18
C GLU A 26 -14.35 4.54 -15.16
N ILE A 27 -14.41 3.94 -13.98
CA ILE A 27 -15.13 2.67 -13.80
C ILE A 27 -16.58 3.03 -13.53
N GLY A 28 -17.44 2.65 -14.49
CA GLY A 28 -18.83 3.05 -14.52
C GLY A 28 -19.63 2.69 -13.26
N ILE A 29 -20.04 3.71 -12.55
CA ILE A 29 -21.22 3.70 -11.71
C ILE A 29 -22.10 4.85 -12.19
N PRO A 30 -23.31 4.60 -12.65
CA PRO A 30 -24.27 5.65 -12.91
C PRO A 30 -24.53 6.35 -11.56
N GLN A 31 -24.00 7.56 -11.40
CA GLN A 31 -24.32 8.39 -10.23
C GLN A 31 -25.72 8.96 -10.43
N ARG A 32 -26.70 8.40 -9.75
CA ARG A 32 -27.92 9.10 -9.41
C ARG A 32 -27.78 9.54 -7.94
N ASN A 33 -27.62 10.84 -7.73
CA ASN A 33 -27.81 11.53 -6.45
C ASN A 33 -26.83 11.24 -5.28
N THR A 34 -25.51 11.33 -5.48
CA THR A 34 -24.61 11.50 -4.34
C THR A 34 -23.47 12.44 -4.71
N ASN A 35 -23.05 13.31 -3.76
CA ASN A 35 -21.83 14.12 -3.82
C ASN A 35 -20.56 13.23 -3.78
N GLN A 36 -20.56 12.07 -4.42
CA GLN A 36 -19.48 11.10 -4.36
C GLN A 36 -18.38 11.45 -5.34
N THR A 37 -17.23 11.71 -4.79
CA THR A 37 -15.95 11.71 -5.48
C THR A 37 -15.76 10.44 -6.29
N SER A 38 -15.49 10.57 -7.59
CA SER A 38 -15.07 9.45 -8.44
C SER A 38 -13.74 8.89 -7.92
N TYR A 39 -13.61 7.56 -7.84
CA TYR A 39 -12.33 6.96 -7.50
C TYR A 39 -11.31 7.15 -8.63
N GLU A 40 -10.06 7.19 -8.23
CA GLU A 40 -8.98 7.33 -9.17
C GLU A 40 -8.45 5.95 -9.54
N VAL A 41 -8.83 5.51 -10.73
CA VAL A 41 -8.34 4.29 -11.35
C VAL A 41 -7.55 4.65 -12.59
N TYR A 42 -6.43 3.96 -12.80
CA TYR A 42 -5.55 4.17 -13.93
C TYR A 42 -5.25 2.83 -14.59
N GLU A 43 -5.05 2.85 -15.90
CA GLU A 43 -4.63 1.69 -16.70
C GLU A 43 -3.38 2.01 -17.49
N ALA A 44 -2.49 1.03 -17.63
CA ALA A 44 -1.36 1.05 -18.56
C ALA A 44 -1.00 -0.37 -19.00
N ASN A 45 -0.28 -0.49 -20.11
CA ASN A 45 0.44 -1.70 -20.46
C ASN A 45 1.91 -1.54 -20.06
N VAL A 46 2.38 -2.39 -19.15
CA VAL A 46 3.75 -2.38 -18.64
C VAL A 46 4.37 -3.74 -18.91
N ALA A 47 5.42 -3.79 -19.72
CA ALA A 47 6.08 -5.04 -20.10
C ALA A 47 5.09 -6.13 -20.57
N GLU A 48 4.23 -5.79 -21.51
CA GLU A 48 3.20 -6.67 -22.10
C GLU A 48 2.14 -7.16 -21.10
N THR A 49 2.05 -6.53 -19.94
CA THR A 49 1.08 -6.82 -18.90
C THR A 49 0.11 -5.65 -18.75
N ASP A 50 -1.19 -5.94 -18.77
CA ASP A 50 -2.20 -4.94 -18.45
C ASP A 50 -2.20 -4.70 -16.94
N VAL A 51 -2.06 -3.44 -16.55
CA VAL A 51 -1.99 -3.04 -15.14
C VAL A 51 -3.13 -2.08 -14.84
N ASP A 52 -3.99 -2.48 -13.91
CA ASP A 52 -4.97 -1.60 -13.29
C ASP A 52 -4.38 -1.05 -11.98
N VAL A 53 -4.45 0.26 -11.76
CA VAL A 53 -4.03 0.90 -10.51
C VAL A 53 -5.23 1.57 -9.85
N LEU A 54 -5.47 1.26 -8.58
CA LEU A 54 -6.48 1.90 -7.73
C LEU A 54 -5.82 2.74 -6.66
N LEU A 55 -6.21 4.01 -6.54
CA LEU A 55 -5.89 4.84 -5.38
C LEU A 55 -6.99 4.69 -4.33
N THR A 56 -6.61 4.18 -3.14
CA THR A 56 -7.56 3.79 -2.08
C THR A 56 -7.87 4.91 -1.10
N GLY A 57 -7.03 5.95 -1.03
CA GLY A 57 -7.00 6.88 0.11
C GLY A 57 -6.13 6.35 1.25
N ILE A 58 -5.85 7.20 2.23
CA ILE A 58 -5.11 6.84 3.44
C ILE A 58 -6.10 6.41 4.52
N GLY A 59 -5.82 5.26 5.15
CA GLY A 59 -6.65 4.68 6.19
C GLY A 59 -7.88 3.97 5.65
N TRP A 60 -8.37 3.00 6.41
CA TRP A 60 -9.40 2.08 5.92
C TRP A 60 -10.70 2.11 6.74
N GLU A 61 -10.84 2.96 7.75
CA GLU A 61 -11.96 2.91 8.71
C GLU A 61 -13.35 2.97 8.07
N ASP A 62 -13.50 3.64 6.92
CA ASP A 62 -14.80 3.84 6.28
C ASP A 62 -15.02 3.02 5.00
N LEU A 63 -14.16 2.06 4.73
CA LEU A 63 -14.15 1.39 3.44
C LEU A 63 -15.32 0.46 3.17
N PHE A 64 -16.04 -0.01 4.18
CA PHE A 64 -17.31 -0.74 3.94
C PHE A 64 -18.37 0.17 3.30
N HIS A 65 -18.28 1.47 3.50
CA HIS A 65 -19.14 2.49 2.89
C HIS A 65 -18.40 3.31 1.83
N ASN A 66 -17.10 3.11 1.67
CA ASN A 66 -16.24 3.92 0.82
C ASN A 66 -16.29 3.46 -0.65
N VAL A 67 -16.20 4.44 -1.50
CA VAL A 67 -16.12 4.37 -2.95
C VAL A 67 -14.94 3.48 -3.41
N ALA A 68 -13.80 3.52 -2.70
CA ALA A 68 -12.63 2.70 -3.01
C ALA A 68 -12.87 1.19 -2.85
N HIS A 69 -13.62 0.77 -1.82
CA HIS A 69 -13.98 -0.64 -1.63
C HIS A 69 -14.85 -1.18 -2.78
N LYS A 70 -15.78 -0.37 -3.27
CA LYS A 70 -16.60 -0.73 -4.42
C LYS A 70 -15.73 -0.83 -5.67
N ALA A 71 -14.82 0.14 -5.90
CA ALA A 71 -13.87 0.11 -7.01
C ALA A 71 -12.98 -1.13 -6.97
N LEU A 72 -12.44 -1.47 -5.80
CA LEU A 72 -11.65 -2.67 -5.62
C LEU A 72 -12.44 -3.92 -6.03
N ARG A 73 -13.68 -4.07 -5.56
CA ARG A 73 -14.54 -5.19 -5.94
C ARG A 73 -14.85 -5.23 -7.43
N ASP A 74 -15.07 -4.08 -8.07
CA ASP A 74 -15.37 -4.01 -9.50
C ASP A 74 -14.11 -4.36 -10.33
N LEU A 75 -12.92 -3.94 -9.89
CA LEU A 75 -11.66 -4.35 -10.51
C LEU A 75 -11.38 -5.85 -10.33
N LEU A 76 -11.68 -6.42 -9.17
CA LEU A 76 -11.55 -7.87 -8.94
C LEU A 76 -12.48 -8.71 -9.85
N LYS A 77 -13.64 -8.17 -10.26
CA LYS A 77 -14.52 -8.83 -11.27
C LYS A 77 -13.86 -8.96 -12.65
N ARG A 78 -12.86 -8.13 -12.94
CA ARG A 78 -12.04 -8.26 -14.17
C ARG A 78 -11.11 -9.48 -14.13
N LYS A 79 -11.07 -10.19 -13.00
CA LYS A 79 -10.26 -11.40 -12.75
C LYS A 79 -8.77 -11.16 -13.02
N PRO A 80 -8.13 -10.20 -12.34
CA PRO A 80 -6.69 -10.05 -12.48
C PRO A 80 -5.97 -11.32 -12.04
N ASP A 81 -4.83 -11.60 -12.65
CA ASP A 81 -4.00 -12.77 -12.35
C ASP A 81 -3.36 -12.65 -10.93
N CYS A 82 -3.18 -11.44 -10.44
CA CYS A 82 -2.81 -11.18 -9.05
C CYS A 82 -3.17 -9.75 -8.60
N CYS A 83 -3.17 -9.54 -7.27
CA CYS A 83 -3.33 -8.25 -6.63
C CYS A 83 -2.10 -7.91 -5.79
N VAL A 84 -1.59 -6.68 -5.94
CA VAL A 84 -0.44 -6.15 -5.20
C VAL A 84 -0.89 -4.93 -4.40
N SER A 85 -0.97 -5.05 -3.08
CA SER A 85 -1.10 -3.89 -2.20
C SER A 85 0.27 -3.26 -2.01
N THR A 86 0.47 -2.00 -2.43
CA THR A 86 1.75 -1.32 -2.33
C THR A 86 1.63 0.12 -1.86
N GLY A 87 2.76 0.78 -1.65
CA GLY A 87 2.88 2.14 -1.13
C GLY A 87 3.98 2.24 -0.08
N LEU A 88 3.84 3.17 0.86
CA LEU A 88 4.80 3.40 1.92
C LEU A 88 4.39 2.74 3.24
N ALA A 89 5.39 2.50 4.10
CA ALA A 89 5.19 1.96 5.45
C ALA A 89 6.27 2.47 6.40
N GLY A 90 5.96 2.52 7.68
CA GLY A 90 6.91 2.75 8.76
C GLY A 90 7.62 1.45 9.16
N GLY A 91 8.95 1.47 9.28
CA GLY A 91 9.73 0.34 9.80
C GLY A 91 9.56 0.19 11.32
N LEU A 92 9.35 -1.03 11.79
CA LEU A 92 9.30 -1.37 13.21
C LEU A 92 10.56 -2.15 13.65
N ASN A 93 11.32 -2.70 12.70
CA ASN A 93 12.56 -3.42 12.93
C ASN A 93 13.73 -2.62 12.34
N ARG A 94 14.88 -2.59 13.06
CA ARG A 94 16.11 -1.89 12.63
C ARG A 94 16.72 -2.43 11.33
N GLU A 95 16.34 -3.64 10.94
CA GLU A 95 16.75 -4.26 9.68
C GLU A 95 16.13 -3.56 8.46
N PHE A 96 14.93 -2.97 8.63
CA PHE A 96 14.21 -2.29 7.56
C PHE A 96 14.40 -0.78 7.65
N ARG A 97 15.22 -0.25 6.74
CA ARG A 97 15.58 1.17 6.69
C ARG A 97 14.85 1.88 5.56
N SER A 98 14.73 3.19 5.68
CA SER A 98 14.17 4.04 4.61
C SER A 98 14.79 3.70 3.25
N GLY A 99 13.92 3.51 2.24
CA GLY A 99 14.28 3.07 0.89
C GLY A 99 14.34 1.56 0.68
N ASN A 100 14.27 0.72 1.74
CA ASN A 100 14.13 -0.72 1.54
C ASN A 100 12.74 -1.06 0.99
N ILE A 101 12.68 -2.04 0.10
CA ILE A 101 11.45 -2.68 -0.32
C ILE A 101 11.25 -3.94 0.51
N VAL A 102 10.08 -4.06 1.13
CA VAL A 102 9.76 -5.16 2.04
C VAL A 102 8.45 -5.80 1.63
N ALA A 103 8.43 -7.13 1.52
CA ALA A 103 7.24 -7.93 1.27
C ALA A 103 6.86 -8.69 2.54
N ALA A 104 5.60 -8.65 2.95
CA ALA A 104 5.11 -9.35 4.13
C ALA A 104 4.74 -10.79 3.83
N SER A 105 5.17 -11.74 4.67
CA SER A 105 4.69 -13.13 4.64
C SER A 105 3.25 -13.21 5.14
N GLN A 106 2.94 -12.44 6.18
CA GLN A 106 1.62 -12.35 6.78
C GLN A 106 1.25 -10.91 7.18
N LEU A 107 -0.04 -10.69 7.28
CA LEU A 107 -0.61 -9.41 7.67
C LEU A 107 -1.54 -9.61 8.86
N ILE A 108 -1.48 -8.71 9.83
CA ILE A 108 -2.36 -8.70 10.99
C ILE A 108 -2.97 -7.30 11.15
N LEU A 109 -4.16 -7.23 11.73
CA LEU A 109 -4.78 -5.99 12.16
C LEU A 109 -4.43 -5.75 13.63
N ARG A 110 -4.00 -4.54 13.98
CA ARG A 110 -3.58 -4.21 15.35
C ARG A 110 -4.66 -4.43 16.40
N GLU A 111 -5.91 -4.12 16.08
CA GLU A 111 -7.02 -4.16 17.02
C GLU A 111 -7.71 -5.53 17.12
N GLY A 112 -7.08 -6.56 16.58
CA GLY A 112 -7.67 -7.88 16.50
C GLY A 112 -8.24 -8.16 15.12
N GLY A 113 -8.39 -9.40 14.82
CA GLY A 113 -8.75 -9.92 13.48
C GLY A 113 -7.93 -11.16 13.23
N GLY A 114 -8.22 -11.85 12.15
CA GLY A 114 -7.43 -12.98 11.71
C GLY A 114 -6.06 -12.56 11.18
N MET A 115 -5.31 -13.55 10.75
CA MET A 115 -4.08 -13.37 10.00
C MET A 115 -4.37 -13.64 8.53
N ILE A 116 -3.79 -12.83 7.64
CA ILE A 116 -3.88 -13.03 6.19
C ILE A 116 -2.49 -13.35 5.67
N LEU A 117 -2.36 -14.41 4.90
CA LEU A 117 -1.08 -14.82 4.30
C LEU A 117 -0.94 -14.23 2.89
N SER A 118 0.23 -13.70 2.59
CA SER A 118 0.62 -13.39 1.22
C SER A 118 0.84 -14.67 0.40
N ASN A 119 0.60 -14.60 -0.89
CA ASN A 119 0.83 -15.73 -1.78
C ASN A 119 2.33 -16.06 -1.87
N LYS A 120 2.69 -17.31 -1.55
CA LYS A 120 4.08 -17.78 -1.48
C LYS A 120 4.84 -17.66 -2.81
N LYS A 121 4.15 -17.83 -3.96
CA LYS A 121 4.80 -17.69 -5.27
C LYS A 121 5.11 -16.22 -5.56
N LEU A 122 4.18 -15.31 -5.26
CA LEU A 122 4.40 -13.87 -5.40
C LEU A 122 5.51 -13.37 -4.48
N LEU A 123 5.63 -13.93 -3.24
CA LEU A 123 6.75 -13.63 -2.34
C LEU A 123 8.10 -13.99 -2.94
N LYS A 124 8.23 -15.19 -3.53
CA LYS A 124 9.47 -15.61 -4.20
C LYS A 124 9.85 -14.70 -5.38
N VAL A 125 8.86 -14.30 -6.17
CA VAL A 125 9.09 -13.34 -7.26
C VAL A 125 9.49 -11.98 -6.69
N ALA A 126 8.84 -11.50 -5.63
CA ALA A 126 9.21 -10.23 -5.00
C ALA A 126 10.65 -10.25 -4.46
N GLU A 127 11.04 -11.33 -3.80
CA GLU A 127 12.41 -11.55 -3.29
C GLU A 127 13.44 -11.54 -4.45
N SER A 128 13.18 -12.25 -5.54
CA SER A 128 14.04 -12.24 -6.73
C SER A 128 14.15 -10.88 -7.41
N CYS A 129 13.17 -10.00 -7.21
CA CYS A 129 13.17 -8.61 -7.68
C CYS A 129 13.84 -7.63 -6.70
N GLY A 130 14.34 -8.12 -5.57
CA GLY A 130 15.09 -7.34 -4.59
C GLY A 130 14.28 -6.86 -3.38
N ALA A 131 13.06 -7.35 -3.18
CA ALA A 131 12.35 -7.13 -1.93
C ALA A 131 12.95 -8.00 -0.82
N LYS A 132 13.09 -7.44 0.38
CA LYS A 132 13.32 -8.22 1.59
C LYS A 132 12.00 -8.88 2.00
N VAL A 133 12.03 -10.13 2.40
CA VAL A 133 10.84 -10.79 2.95
C VAL A 133 10.87 -10.64 4.46
N ALA A 134 9.82 -10.06 5.01
CA ALA A 134 9.58 -9.92 6.44
C ALA A 134 8.44 -10.85 6.87
N ASP A 135 8.39 -11.16 8.16
CA ASP A 135 7.33 -12.02 8.67
C ASP A 135 6.00 -11.30 8.69
N THR A 136 5.90 -10.20 9.43
CA THR A 136 4.61 -9.60 9.77
C THR A 136 4.51 -8.13 9.43
N LEU A 137 3.52 -7.78 8.62
CA LEU A 137 3.02 -6.42 8.44
C LEU A 137 1.83 -6.19 9.39
N ILE A 138 1.90 -5.13 10.18
CA ILE A 138 0.78 -4.67 11.01
C ILE A 138 0.02 -3.59 10.24
N THR A 139 -1.29 -3.73 10.08
CA THR A 139 -2.13 -2.63 9.64
C THR A 139 -2.75 -1.95 10.86
N GLU A 140 -2.57 -0.61 10.95
CA GLU A 140 -2.97 0.24 12.06
C GLU A 140 -3.97 1.30 11.58
N ARG A 141 -4.88 1.75 12.44
CA ARG A 141 -5.85 2.79 12.10
C ARG A 141 -5.23 4.17 11.94
N HIS A 142 -4.18 4.45 12.72
CA HIS A 142 -3.55 5.74 12.81
C HIS A 142 -2.08 5.67 12.45
N ILE A 143 -1.55 6.77 11.93
CA ILE A 143 -0.12 6.87 11.65
C ILE A 143 0.65 6.79 12.96
N VAL A 144 1.56 5.81 13.04
CA VAL A 144 2.46 5.62 14.18
C VAL A 144 3.65 6.57 14.02
N SER A 145 3.53 7.77 14.61
CA SER A 145 4.49 8.85 14.40
C SER A 145 5.68 8.83 15.36
N GLU A 146 5.53 8.27 16.57
CA GLU A 146 6.57 8.30 17.59
C GLU A 146 7.47 7.06 17.53
N ALA A 147 8.79 7.24 17.63
CA ALA A 147 9.77 6.17 17.68
C ALA A 147 9.54 5.22 18.88
N SER A 148 9.10 5.77 20.02
CA SER A 148 8.72 5.00 21.19
C SER A 148 7.57 4.03 20.91
N SER A 149 6.54 4.49 20.24
CA SER A 149 5.38 3.70 19.82
C SER A 149 5.77 2.63 18.80
N LYS A 150 6.60 2.96 17.80
CA LYS A 150 7.15 2.00 16.84
C LYS A 150 7.98 0.92 17.55
N SER A 151 8.84 1.32 18.48
CA SER A 151 9.65 0.37 19.26
C SER A 151 8.79 -0.55 20.12
N ALA A 152 7.69 -0.05 20.69
CA ALA A 152 6.75 -0.90 21.43
C ALA A 152 6.00 -1.88 20.52
N MET A 153 5.77 -1.52 19.27
CA MET A 153 5.10 -2.37 18.27
C MET A 153 6.03 -3.41 17.63
N SER A 154 7.36 -3.22 17.68
CA SER A 154 8.34 -4.11 17.03
C SER A 154 8.28 -5.58 17.50
N LYS A 155 7.72 -5.82 18.67
CA LYS A 155 7.48 -7.19 19.20
C LYS A 155 6.30 -7.92 18.55
N PHE A 156 5.48 -7.20 17.76
CA PHE A 156 4.31 -7.76 17.11
C PHE A 156 4.45 -7.86 15.59
N GLY A 157 5.38 -7.09 15.00
CA GLY A 157 5.61 -7.11 13.56
C GLY A 157 6.84 -6.29 13.15
N ASP A 158 7.15 -6.34 11.87
CA ASP A 158 8.38 -5.82 11.28
C ASP A 158 8.21 -4.42 10.69
N PHE A 159 7.02 -4.12 10.19
CA PHE A 159 6.67 -2.82 9.61
C PHE A 159 5.16 -2.58 9.70
N VAL A 160 4.73 -1.32 9.54
CA VAL A 160 3.35 -0.89 9.77
C VAL A 160 2.84 -0.03 8.63
N ASP A 161 1.61 -0.28 8.23
CA ASP A 161 0.84 0.54 7.28
C ASP A 161 -0.60 0.78 7.78
N MET A 162 -1.47 1.29 6.90
CA MET A 162 -2.85 1.60 7.26
C MET A 162 -3.89 0.90 6.37
N GLU A 163 -3.50 0.16 5.34
CA GLU A 163 -4.43 -0.32 4.30
C GLU A 163 -4.31 -1.82 3.97
N SER A 164 -3.09 -2.39 4.00
CA SER A 164 -2.82 -3.70 3.39
C SER A 164 -3.70 -4.82 3.88
N TYR A 165 -3.91 -4.93 5.20
CA TYR A 165 -4.75 -5.99 5.76
C TYR A 165 -6.14 -5.97 5.14
N HIS A 166 -6.77 -4.82 5.09
CA HIS A 166 -8.13 -4.66 4.59
C HIS A 166 -8.23 -4.93 3.09
N ILE A 167 -7.25 -4.47 2.30
CA ILE A 167 -7.19 -4.74 0.87
C ILE A 167 -7.09 -6.26 0.65
N LEU A 168 -6.13 -6.92 1.30
CA LEU A 168 -5.95 -8.35 1.14
C LEU A 168 -7.12 -9.15 1.72
N GLN A 169 -7.81 -8.65 2.75
CA GLN A 169 -9.03 -9.25 3.28
C GLN A 169 -10.15 -9.30 2.22
N VAL A 170 -10.33 -8.21 1.47
CA VAL A 170 -11.29 -8.19 0.35
C VAL A 170 -10.88 -9.16 -0.74
N VAL A 171 -9.58 -9.21 -1.08
CA VAL A 171 -9.04 -10.09 -2.11
C VAL A 171 -9.11 -11.57 -1.68
N SER A 172 -8.90 -11.88 -0.40
CA SER A 172 -8.95 -13.26 0.12
C SER A 172 -10.33 -13.92 -0.04
N GLY A 173 -11.40 -13.13 -0.13
CA GLY A 173 -12.73 -13.61 -0.51
C GLY A 173 -12.85 -14.06 -1.97
N THR A 174 -11.76 -13.95 -2.75
CA THR A 174 -11.64 -14.39 -4.15
C THR A 174 -10.55 -15.46 -4.27
N GLN A 175 -10.38 -16.02 -5.47
CA GLN A 175 -9.28 -16.94 -5.75
C GLN A 175 -8.04 -16.22 -6.33
N ILE A 176 -8.00 -14.89 -6.27
CA ILE A 176 -6.93 -14.08 -6.83
C ILE A 176 -5.75 -14.07 -5.86
N PRO A 177 -4.54 -14.50 -6.28
CA PRO A 177 -3.35 -14.41 -5.44
C PRO A 177 -3.02 -12.96 -5.08
N ALA A 178 -2.64 -12.71 -3.84
CA ALA A 178 -2.32 -11.36 -3.39
C ALA A 178 -1.03 -11.30 -2.57
N ILE A 179 -0.41 -10.12 -2.58
CA ILE A 179 0.79 -9.81 -1.81
C ILE A 179 0.75 -8.35 -1.33
N ALA A 180 1.32 -8.08 -0.16
CA ALA A 180 1.63 -6.74 0.30
C ALA A 180 3.13 -6.46 0.18
N VAL A 181 3.48 -5.37 -0.54
CA VAL A 181 4.87 -4.91 -0.70
C VAL A 181 4.93 -3.43 -0.40
N ARG A 182 5.85 -3.01 0.47
CA ARG A 182 5.96 -1.62 0.92
C ARG A 182 7.37 -1.08 0.75
N GLY A 183 7.48 0.20 0.41
CA GLY A 183 8.71 0.97 0.56
C GLY A 183 8.78 1.58 1.96
N ILE A 184 9.86 1.33 2.68
CA ILE A 184 10.02 1.90 4.02
C ILE A 184 10.33 3.40 3.90
N SER A 185 9.44 4.25 4.42
CA SER A 185 9.60 5.71 4.43
C SER A 185 10.45 6.18 5.61
N ASP A 186 10.28 5.56 6.78
CA ASP A 186 10.90 5.95 8.04
C ASP A 186 11.26 4.73 8.88
N ALA A 187 12.39 4.82 9.56
CA ALA A 187 12.91 3.76 10.42
C ALA A 187 12.30 3.81 11.81
N VAL A 188 12.44 2.70 12.56
CA VAL A 188 11.90 2.51 13.91
C VAL A 188 12.40 3.56 14.93
N ASP A 189 13.62 4.04 14.75
CA ASP A 189 14.29 5.00 15.65
C ASP A 189 14.05 6.48 15.27
N ARG A 190 13.12 6.76 14.39
CA ARG A 190 12.81 8.09 13.88
C ARG A 190 11.36 8.46 14.11
N ASP A 191 11.16 9.64 14.72
CA ASP A 191 9.85 10.25 14.76
C ASP A 191 9.45 10.75 13.39
N VAL A 192 8.16 10.63 13.06
CA VAL A 192 7.55 11.32 11.93
C VAL A 192 7.35 12.78 12.38
N PRO A 193 7.94 13.78 11.66
CA PRO A 193 8.03 15.15 12.15
C PRO A 193 6.71 15.92 12.18
N LEU A 194 5.67 15.35 11.60
CA LEU A 194 4.30 15.90 11.52
C LEU A 194 3.31 14.91 12.10
N ASP A 195 2.36 15.43 12.84
CA ASP A 195 1.18 14.67 13.22
C ASP A 195 0.19 14.62 12.03
N PHE A 196 0.40 13.65 11.16
CA PHE A 196 -0.45 13.48 9.97
C PHE A 196 -1.90 13.16 10.34
N ASN A 197 -2.15 12.59 11.53
CA ASN A 197 -3.52 12.33 12.00
C ASN A 197 -4.34 13.62 12.15
N LYS A 198 -3.67 14.78 12.38
CA LYS A 198 -4.33 16.10 12.43
C LYS A 198 -4.59 16.71 11.07
N VAL A 199 -3.86 16.29 10.04
CA VAL A 199 -3.96 16.89 8.69
C VAL A 199 -4.74 16.02 7.71
N LEU A 200 -5.07 14.80 8.10
CA LEU A 200 -5.96 13.92 7.35
C LEU A 200 -7.43 14.30 7.61
N ASP A 201 -8.25 14.17 6.59
CA ASP A 201 -9.70 14.17 6.71
C ASP A 201 -10.23 12.76 6.96
N HIS A 202 -11.52 12.67 7.29
CA HIS A 202 -12.23 11.40 7.45
C HIS A 202 -12.23 10.53 6.18
N ASP A 203 -12.03 11.13 5.00
CA ASP A 203 -11.90 10.44 3.71
C ASP A 203 -10.45 10.04 3.35
N GLY A 204 -9.50 10.21 4.27
CA GLY A 204 -8.09 9.91 4.09
C GLY A 204 -7.35 10.89 3.18
N THR A 205 -7.93 12.04 2.85
CA THR A 205 -7.27 13.07 2.06
C THR A 205 -6.46 14.04 2.92
N VAL A 206 -5.29 14.45 2.42
CA VAL A 206 -4.43 15.43 3.12
C VAL A 206 -4.95 16.85 2.84
N ARG A 207 -5.42 17.53 3.85
CA ARG A 207 -5.76 18.97 3.75
C ARG A 207 -4.52 19.84 3.69
N LYS A 208 -4.18 20.30 2.50
CA LYS A 208 -3.02 21.18 2.25
C LYS A 208 -2.98 22.38 3.20
N ARG A 209 -4.14 23.00 3.50
CA ARG A 209 -4.23 24.13 4.42
C ARG A 209 -3.80 23.75 5.84
N ARG A 210 -4.33 22.64 6.39
CA ARG A 210 -3.95 22.15 7.72
C ARG A 210 -2.46 21.77 7.79
N LEU A 211 -1.95 21.17 6.72
CA LEU A 211 -0.53 20.84 6.61
C LEU A 211 0.34 22.11 6.69
N ILE A 212 -0.01 23.16 5.95
CA ILE A 212 0.69 24.45 5.99
C ILE A 212 0.58 25.09 7.37
N GLU A 213 -0.60 25.09 7.99
CA GLU A 213 -0.80 25.63 9.34
C GLU A 213 0.06 24.89 10.37
N GLU A 214 0.16 23.56 10.30
CA GLU A 214 0.99 22.76 11.20
C GLU A 214 2.48 23.02 11.00
N ILE A 215 2.94 23.22 9.75
CA ILE A 215 4.31 23.60 9.44
C ILE A 215 4.63 24.99 10.03
N ILE A 216 3.74 25.96 9.86
CA ILE A 216 3.95 27.32 10.37
C ILE A 216 3.97 27.37 11.89
N ARG A 217 3.13 26.54 12.55
CA ARG A 217 3.12 26.45 14.03
C ARG A 217 4.40 25.84 14.62
N ASN A 218 5.12 25.05 13.82
CA ASN A 218 6.30 24.32 14.27
C ASN A 218 7.53 24.58 13.39
N PRO A 219 8.03 25.84 13.28
CA PRO A 219 9.10 26.20 12.34
C PRO A 219 10.41 25.46 12.60
N LEU A 220 10.70 25.10 13.85
CA LEU A 220 11.88 24.33 14.22
C LEU A 220 11.88 22.89 13.65
N ARG A 221 10.71 22.38 13.23
CA ARG A 221 10.58 21.05 12.61
C ARG A 221 10.74 21.07 11.09
N ILE A 222 10.84 22.24 10.46
CA ILE A 222 10.96 22.36 8.99
C ILE A 222 12.09 21.50 8.42
N PRO A 223 13.32 21.45 8.96
CA PRO A 223 14.37 20.59 8.43
C PRO A 223 14.02 19.10 8.49
N SER A 224 13.37 18.66 9.56
CA SER A 224 12.93 17.28 9.73
C SER A 224 11.80 16.92 8.76
N ILE A 225 10.87 17.87 8.49
CA ILE A 225 9.79 17.70 7.53
C ILE A 225 10.33 17.56 6.11
N ILE A 226 11.29 18.40 5.72
CA ILE A 226 11.96 18.33 4.41
C ILE A 226 12.66 16.98 4.27
N ARG A 227 13.41 16.56 5.28
CA ARG A 227 14.10 15.27 5.29
C ARG A 227 13.12 14.11 5.15
N PHE A 228 12.02 14.12 5.91
CA PHE A 228 10.97 13.11 5.81
C PHE A 228 10.35 13.06 4.39
N GLY A 229 10.05 14.22 3.81
CA GLY A 229 9.55 14.32 2.43
C GLY A 229 10.52 13.74 1.40
N LEU A 230 11.83 14.00 1.56
CA LEU A 230 12.86 13.42 0.68
C LEU A 230 12.95 11.89 0.84
N GLN A 231 12.91 11.39 2.07
CA GLN A 231 12.92 9.95 2.35
C GLN A 231 11.68 9.25 1.78
N SER A 232 10.49 9.82 1.97
CA SER A 232 9.25 9.30 1.39
C SER A 232 9.30 9.30 -0.14
N SER A 233 9.82 10.37 -0.75
CA SER A 233 10.02 10.43 -2.20
C SER A 233 11.01 9.37 -2.71
N GLN A 234 12.09 9.14 -1.98
CA GLN A 234 13.06 8.09 -2.30
C GLN A 234 12.42 6.70 -2.20
N ALA A 235 11.64 6.44 -1.14
CA ALA A 235 10.94 5.19 -0.96
C ALA A 235 9.89 4.95 -2.07
N SER A 236 9.13 5.99 -2.46
CA SER A 236 8.17 5.89 -3.57
C SER A 236 8.86 5.58 -4.92
N ARG A 237 10.05 6.16 -5.16
CA ARG A 237 10.85 5.81 -6.35
C ARG A 237 11.35 4.37 -6.29
N ALA A 238 11.80 3.90 -5.14
CA ALA A 238 12.22 2.51 -4.96
C ALA A 238 11.05 1.53 -5.19
N VAL A 239 9.83 1.87 -4.74
CA VAL A 239 8.60 1.11 -5.07
C VAL A 239 8.38 1.07 -6.58
N ALA A 240 8.51 2.22 -7.27
CA ALA A 240 8.35 2.27 -8.72
C ALA A 240 9.39 1.41 -9.46
N ASP A 241 10.66 1.46 -9.03
CA ASP A 241 11.76 0.63 -9.59
C ASP A 241 11.50 -0.86 -9.37
N PHE A 242 11.03 -1.22 -8.19
CA PHE A 242 10.65 -2.58 -7.85
C PHE A 242 9.48 -3.06 -8.70
N LEU A 243 8.40 -2.28 -8.84
CA LEU A 243 7.22 -2.67 -9.62
C LEU A 243 7.54 -2.94 -11.09
N VAL A 244 8.45 -2.16 -11.70
CA VAL A 244 8.91 -2.42 -13.07
C VAL A 244 9.51 -3.81 -13.19
N LYS A 245 10.41 -4.16 -12.25
CA LYS A 245 11.06 -5.49 -12.25
C LYS A 245 10.04 -6.60 -11.95
N PHE A 246 9.17 -6.37 -10.97
CA PHE A 246 8.20 -7.34 -10.50
C PHE A 246 7.18 -7.69 -11.60
N VAL A 247 6.60 -6.67 -12.27
CA VAL A 247 5.66 -6.86 -13.38
C VAL A 247 6.34 -7.59 -14.54
N SER A 248 7.57 -7.19 -14.92
CA SER A 248 8.33 -7.86 -15.99
C SER A 248 8.65 -9.31 -15.63
N SER A 249 8.99 -9.59 -14.37
CA SER A 249 9.27 -10.97 -13.91
C SER A 249 8.02 -11.84 -13.90
N LEU A 250 6.85 -11.29 -13.55
CA LEU A 250 5.57 -12.01 -13.62
C LEU A 250 5.18 -12.32 -15.06
N ALA A 251 5.39 -11.39 -16.00
CA ALA A 251 5.13 -11.61 -17.43
C ALA A 251 5.93 -12.77 -18.01
N ASN A 252 7.18 -12.91 -17.55
CA ASN A 252 8.09 -13.98 -17.97
C ASN A 252 7.89 -15.29 -17.19
N TYR A 253 7.08 -15.28 -16.13
CA TYR A 253 6.79 -16.46 -15.33
C TYR A 253 5.76 -17.31 -16.07
N ASP A 254 6.23 -18.34 -16.78
CA ASP A 254 5.43 -19.29 -17.56
C ASP A 254 4.60 -20.18 -16.62
N GLY A 255 3.57 -19.63 -16.13
CA GLY A 255 2.64 -20.29 -15.25
C GLY A 255 1.73 -19.27 -14.65
N ARG A 256 0.52 -19.20 -15.18
CA ARG A 256 -0.60 -18.68 -14.42
C ARG A 256 -0.36 -19.06 -12.98
N VAL A 257 -0.18 -18.08 -12.12
CA VAL A 257 -0.09 -18.32 -10.67
C VAL A 257 -1.35 -19.09 -10.33
N ALA A 258 -1.27 -20.43 -10.47
CA ALA A 258 -2.43 -21.28 -10.32
C ALA A 258 -3.02 -20.98 -8.94
N ALA A 259 -4.31 -20.80 -8.91
CA ALA A 259 -5.11 -20.60 -7.71
C ALA A 259 -4.98 -21.81 -6.76
N SER A 260 -3.77 -22.04 -6.25
CA SER A 260 -3.51 -23.10 -5.27
C SER A 260 -3.08 -22.48 -3.97
N ALA A 261 -3.93 -22.65 -3.02
CA ALA A 261 -3.73 -22.54 -1.59
C ALA A 261 -3.64 -21.12 -1.02
N TYR A 262 -4.77 -20.47 -0.89
CA TYR A 262 -5.03 -19.77 0.34
C TYR A 262 -5.09 -20.87 1.43
N GLY A 263 -3.98 -21.05 2.11
CA GLY A 263 -3.93 -21.88 3.30
C GLY A 263 -4.97 -21.39 4.29
N GLU A 264 -5.62 -22.33 4.93
CA GLU A 264 -6.66 -22.22 5.92
C GLU A 264 -6.55 -20.94 6.77
N VAL A 265 -7.64 -20.17 6.78
CA VAL A 265 -7.92 -19.20 7.83
C VAL A 265 -7.95 -20.02 9.12
N ALA A 266 -6.85 -20.03 9.86
CA ALA A 266 -6.82 -20.59 11.20
C ALA A 266 -7.69 -19.67 12.07
N ALA A 267 -8.97 -20.00 12.19
CA ALA A 267 -9.82 -19.54 13.26
C ALA A 267 -9.25 -20.15 14.56
N ARG A 268 -8.62 -19.33 15.38
CA ARG A 268 -8.43 -19.57 16.80
C ARG A 268 -8.80 -18.33 17.55
#